data_2f6d6447fac83ae11a35b72cf8e21632
#
_entry.id   2f6d6447fac83ae11a35b72cf8e21632
#
_cell.length_a   1.000
_cell.length_b   1.000
_cell.length_c   1.000
_cell.angle_alpha   90.00
_cell.angle_beta   90.00
_cell.angle_gamma   90.00
#
_symmetry.space_group_name_H-M   'P 1'
#
loop_
_entity.id
_entity.type
_entity.pdbx_description
1 polymer ?
#
loop_
_entity_poly.entity_id
_entity_poly.type
_entity_poly.pdbx_seq_one_letter_code
_entity_poly.pdbx_strand_id
1 'polypeptide(L)'
;MLYFIQKQEKDDPNFVPTHMADICASVQYTIIEILMRKLKKAVTETGIRQVAIGGGVCANSGLRKTLQQYAQKYHWEVFLPQFQYCTDNAAMIGIAAYFKYLQKDFADMHVTAQARYSFSD
;
A
#
# COMPACT_ATOMS: atom_id res chain seq x y z
N MET A 1 -16.82 -9.75 -6.49
CA MET A 1 -16.03 -10.27 -7.62
C MET A 1 -16.12 -11.80 -7.74
N LEU A 2 -15.74 -12.59 -6.74
CA LEU A 2 -15.77 -14.06 -6.81
C LEU A 2 -17.11 -14.62 -7.25
N TYR A 3 -18.20 -14.26 -6.57
CA TYR A 3 -19.56 -14.72 -6.93
C TYR A 3 -19.99 -14.30 -8.34
N PHE A 4 -19.56 -13.14 -8.80
CA PHE A 4 -19.81 -12.69 -10.17
C PHE A 4 -19.12 -13.61 -11.18
N ILE A 5 -17.82 -13.87 -10.98
CA ILE A 5 -17.05 -14.77 -11.86
C ILE A 5 -17.67 -16.16 -11.87
N GLN A 6 -17.93 -16.75 -10.71
CA GLN A 6 -18.54 -18.08 -10.61
C GLN A 6 -19.91 -18.17 -11.28
N LYS A 7 -20.69 -17.08 -11.28
CA LYS A 7 -21.96 -17.04 -12.01
C LYS A 7 -21.73 -17.02 -13.52
N GLN A 8 -20.81 -16.19 -14.01
CA GLN A 8 -20.54 -16.09 -15.43
C GLN A 8 -19.93 -17.39 -16.01
N GLU A 9 -19.03 -18.05 -15.27
CA GLU A 9 -18.43 -19.32 -15.69
C GLU A 9 -19.44 -20.47 -15.79
N LYS A 10 -20.59 -20.40 -15.11
CA LYS A 10 -21.68 -21.37 -15.29
C LYS A 10 -22.35 -21.24 -16.65
N ASP A 11 -22.46 -20.02 -17.17
CA ASP A 11 -23.11 -19.71 -18.45
C ASP A 11 -22.10 -19.79 -19.61
N ASP A 12 -20.85 -19.40 -19.37
CA ASP A 12 -19.72 -19.47 -20.33
C ASP A 12 -18.42 -19.91 -19.63
N PRO A 13 -18.01 -21.17 -19.81
CA PRO A 13 -16.75 -21.70 -19.26
C PRO A 13 -15.49 -20.95 -19.71
N ASN A 14 -15.53 -20.23 -20.82
CA ASN A 14 -14.43 -19.43 -21.35
C ASN A 14 -14.50 -17.96 -20.91
N PHE A 15 -15.42 -17.59 -20.05
CA PHE A 15 -15.60 -16.20 -19.62
C PHE A 15 -14.32 -15.59 -19.03
N VAL A 16 -13.68 -16.27 -18.11
CA VAL A 16 -12.45 -15.74 -17.46
C VAL A 16 -11.29 -15.59 -18.44
N PRO A 17 -10.92 -16.60 -19.25
CA PRO A 17 -9.89 -16.42 -20.26
C PRO A 17 -10.18 -15.29 -21.25
N THR A 18 -11.42 -15.17 -21.71
CA THR A 18 -11.83 -14.15 -22.68
C THR A 18 -11.79 -12.73 -22.12
N HIS A 19 -12.15 -12.57 -20.83
CA HIS A 19 -12.29 -11.27 -20.18
C HIS A 19 -11.22 -10.98 -19.13
N MET A 20 -10.10 -11.71 -19.11
CA MET A 20 -9.07 -11.61 -18.09
C MET A 20 -8.56 -10.18 -17.91
N ALA A 21 -8.27 -9.48 -19.00
CA ALA A 21 -7.75 -8.11 -18.95
C ALA A 21 -8.76 -7.15 -18.31
N ASP A 22 -10.04 -7.26 -18.68
CA ASP A 22 -11.11 -6.39 -18.15
C ASP A 22 -11.38 -6.68 -16.67
N ILE A 23 -11.35 -7.96 -16.29
CA ILE A 23 -11.49 -8.39 -14.89
C ILE A 23 -10.36 -7.79 -14.06
N CYS A 24 -9.11 -7.96 -14.48
CA CYS A 24 -7.95 -7.41 -13.79
C CYS A 24 -8.00 -5.88 -13.69
N ALA A 25 -8.33 -5.20 -14.78
CA ALA A 25 -8.47 -3.74 -14.80
C ALA A 25 -9.57 -3.26 -13.85
N SER A 26 -10.72 -3.92 -13.82
CA SER A 26 -11.85 -3.59 -12.94
C SER A 26 -11.50 -3.78 -11.46
N VAL A 27 -10.79 -4.87 -11.12
CA VAL A 27 -10.31 -5.12 -9.75
C VAL A 27 -9.34 -4.04 -9.33
N GLN A 28 -8.32 -3.78 -10.14
CA GLN A 28 -7.30 -2.77 -9.84
C GLN A 28 -7.94 -1.39 -9.67
N TYR A 29 -8.80 -0.98 -10.60
CA TYR A 29 -9.53 0.29 -10.51
C TYR A 29 -10.32 0.40 -9.21
N THR A 30 -11.09 -0.62 -8.87
CA THR A 30 -11.93 -0.62 -7.67
C THR A 30 -11.10 -0.50 -6.39
N ILE A 31 -9.98 -1.24 -6.29
CA ILE A 31 -9.10 -1.18 -5.13
C ILE A 31 -8.50 0.23 -5.00
N ILE A 32 -7.98 0.78 -6.09
CA ILE A 32 -7.38 2.12 -6.10
C ILE A 32 -8.42 3.18 -5.70
N GLU A 33 -9.64 3.11 -6.26
CA GLU A 33 -10.73 4.04 -5.91
C GLU A 33 -11.08 3.99 -4.42
N ILE A 34 -11.18 2.80 -3.84
CA ILE A 34 -11.47 2.64 -2.41
C ILE A 34 -10.35 3.27 -1.57
N LEU A 35 -9.08 3.01 -1.91
CA LEU A 35 -7.94 3.56 -1.19
C LEU A 35 -7.90 5.09 -1.29
N MET A 36 -8.05 5.63 -2.50
CA MET A 36 -8.00 7.07 -2.75
C MET A 36 -9.15 7.82 -2.08
N ARG A 37 -10.35 7.23 -2.05
CA ARG A 37 -11.49 7.80 -1.33
C ARG A 37 -11.25 7.90 0.16
N LYS A 38 -10.70 6.84 0.76
CA LYS A 38 -10.34 6.83 2.20
C LYS A 38 -9.23 7.82 2.51
N LEU A 39 -8.20 7.86 1.68
CA LEU A 39 -7.09 8.79 1.83
C LEU A 39 -7.56 10.24 1.71
N LYS A 40 -8.37 10.55 0.70
CA LYS A 40 -8.96 11.90 0.56
C LYS A 40 -9.77 12.30 1.78
N LYS A 41 -10.58 11.38 2.32
CA LYS A 41 -11.34 11.61 3.54
C LYS A 41 -10.41 11.94 4.71
N ALA A 42 -9.36 11.14 4.92
CA ALA A 42 -8.39 11.35 5.99
C ALA A 42 -7.69 12.71 5.87
N VAL A 43 -7.20 13.07 4.68
CA VAL A 43 -6.59 14.39 4.44
C VAL A 43 -7.57 15.53 4.71
N THR A 44 -8.84 15.38 4.33
CA THR A 44 -9.86 16.39 4.57
C THR A 44 -10.17 16.57 6.07
N GLU A 45 -10.25 15.46 6.81
CA GLU A 45 -10.58 15.47 8.24
C GLU A 45 -9.43 15.95 9.12
N THR A 46 -8.19 15.58 8.75
CA THR A 46 -7.00 15.95 9.54
C THR A 46 -6.36 17.28 9.13
N GLY A 47 -6.63 17.76 7.92
CA GLY A 47 -5.94 18.91 7.33
C GLY A 47 -4.48 18.61 6.90
N ILE A 48 -3.96 17.41 7.16
CA ILE A 48 -2.59 17.00 6.80
C ILE A 48 -2.53 16.68 5.31
N ARG A 49 -1.69 17.40 4.58
CA ARG A 49 -1.52 17.22 3.12
C ARG A 49 -0.27 16.41 2.73
N GLN A 50 0.53 16.03 3.71
CA GLN A 50 1.71 15.19 3.51
C GLN A 50 1.29 13.72 3.53
N VAL A 51 1.50 13.04 2.41
CA VAL A 51 1.05 11.66 2.19
C VAL A 51 2.23 10.80 1.80
N ALA A 52 2.52 9.78 2.58
CA ALA A 52 3.52 8.77 2.25
C ALA A 52 2.86 7.40 2.04
N ILE A 53 3.39 6.62 1.09
CA ILE A 53 3.00 5.23 0.92
C ILE A 53 4.19 4.31 1.09
N GLY A 54 3.95 3.10 1.63
CA GLY A 54 4.97 2.08 1.84
C GLY A 54 4.40 0.67 1.69
N GLY A 55 5.27 -0.33 1.76
CA GLY A 55 4.90 -1.75 1.62
C GLY A 55 4.73 -2.18 0.15
N GLY A 56 4.52 -3.49 -0.08
CA GLY A 56 4.51 -4.08 -1.42
C GLY A 56 3.49 -3.47 -2.38
N VAL A 57 2.32 -3.06 -1.88
CA VAL A 57 1.26 -2.45 -2.72
C VAL A 57 1.69 -1.11 -3.32
N CYS A 58 2.64 -0.40 -2.70
CA CYS A 58 3.16 0.86 -3.24
C CYS A 58 3.97 0.69 -4.55
N ALA A 59 4.30 -0.55 -4.94
CA ALA A 59 4.88 -0.86 -6.25
C ALA A 59 3.84 -0.82 -7.39
N ASN A 60 2.53 -0.82 -7.08
CA ASN A 60 1.48 -0.76 -8.11
C ASN A 60 1.53 0.56 -8.89
N SER A 61 1.80 0.46 -10.19
CA SER A 61 1.95 1.63 -11.07
C SER A 61 0.66 2.46 -11.20
N GLY A 62 -0.51 1.79 -11.20
CA GLY A 62 -1.81 2.46 -11.24
C GLY A 62 -2.06 3.30 -9.99
N LEU A 63 -1.75 2.75 -8.80
CA LEU A 63 -1.86 3.47 -7.54
C LEU A 63 -0.93 4.70 -7.52
N ARG A 64 0.35 4.53 -7.92
CA ARG A 64 1.32 5.63 -8.00
C ARG A 64 0.85 6.75 -8.92
N LYS A 65 0.39 6.39 -10.12
CA LYS A 65 -0.13 7.36 -11.09
C LYS A 65 -1.33 8.13 -10.54
N THR A 66 -2.29 7.41 -9.96
CA THR A 66 -3.49 8.04 -9.39
C THR A 66 -3.13 8.96 -8.21
N LEU A 67 -2.21 8.52 -7.35
CA LEU A 67 -1.77 9.33 -6.21
C LEU A 67 -1.06 10.62 -6.67
N GLN A 68 -0.24 10.58 -7.72
CA GLN A 68 0.38 11.76 -8.33
C GLN A 68 -0.67 12.72 -8.93
N GLN A 69 -1.71 12.19 -9.57
CA GLN A 69 -2.83 13.01 -10.08
C GLN A 69 -3.58 13.71 -8.94
N TYR A 70 -3.81 13.00 -7.84
CA TYR A 70 -4.43 13.59 -6.64
C TYR A 70 -3.52 14.64 -5.98
N ALA A 71 -2.21 14.38 -5.94
CA ALA A 71 -1.23 15.34 -5.45
C ALA A 71 -1.32 16.67 -6.21
N GLN A 72 -1.36 16.63 -7.53
CA GLN A 72 -1.52 17.83 -8.36
C GLN A 72 -2.88 18.50 -8.15
N LYS A 73 -3.96 17.70 -8.15
CA LYS A 73 -5.34 18.22 -8.06
C LYS A 73 -5.67 18.85 -6.71
N TYR A 74 -5.15 18.30 -5.62
CA TYR A 74 -5.49 18.68 -4.25
C TYR A 74 -4.33 19.35 -3.49
N HIS A 75 -3.21 19.62 -4.19
CA HIS A 75 -2.00 20.20 -3.61
C HIS A 75 -1.46 19.39 -2.42
N TRP A 76 -1.38 18.06 -2.61
CA TRP A 76 -0.75 17.17 -1.63
C TRP A 76 0.75 17.06 -1.91
N GLU A 77 1.52 16.94 -0.86
CA GLU A 77 2.92 16.55 -0.90
C GLU A 77 3.00 15.03 -0.76
N VAL A 78 3.46 14.33 -1.82
CA VAL A 78 3.42 12.86 -1.87
C VAL A 78 4.83 12.28 -1.88
N PHE A 79 5.08 11.36 -0.97
CA PHE A 79 6.34 10.64 -0.82
C PHE A 79 6.19 9.20 -1.30
N LEU A 80 6.86 8.89 -2.40
CA LEU A 80 6.86 7.58 -3.05
C LEU A 80 8.24 6.94 -2.92
N PRO A 81 8.38 5.77 -2.31
CA PRO A 81 9.66 5.07 -2.25
C PRO A 81 10.10 4.62 -3.64
N GLN A 82 11.40 4.47 -3.83
CA GLN A 82 11.93 3.78 -5.01
C GLN A 82 11.45 2.31 -4.99
N PHE A 83 11.30 1.70 -6.18
CA PHE A 83 10.75 0.35 -6.30
C PHE A 83 11.51 -0.69 -5.46
N GLN A 84 12.82 -0.59 -5.39
CA GLN A 84 13.68 -1.47 -4.59
C GLN A 84 13.40 -1.44 -3.09
N TYR A 85 12.72 -0.40 -2.59
CA TYR A 85 12.35 -0.23 -1.18
C TYR A 85 10.85 -0.47 -0.90
N CYS A 86 10.09 -0.96 -1.90
CA CYS A 86 8.67 -1.23 -1.73
C CYS A 86 8.39 -2.55 -0.99
N THR A 87 9.32 -3.51 -1.04
CA THR A 87 9.24 -4.78 -0.33
C THR A 87 10.23 -4.81 0.82
N ASP A 88 10.17 -5.83 1.64
CA ASP A 88 11.10 -6.03 2.76
C ASP A 88 12.55 -5.98 2.28
N ASN A 89 13.35 -5.18 2.96
CA ASN A 89 14.75 -4.98 2.61
C ASN A 89 15.59 -4.57 3.84
N ALA A 90 16.88 -4.85 3.78
CA ALA A 90 17.81 -4.57 4.88
C ALA A 90 17.93 -3.07 5.21
N ALA A 91 17.71 -2.18 4.25
CA ALA A 91 17.78 -0.73 4.48
C ALA A 91 16.69 -0.24 5.45
N MET A 92 15.52 -0.89 5.49
CA MET A 92 14.45 -0.57 6.46
C MET A 92 14.92 -0.83 7.90
N ILE A 93 15.58 -1.96 8.10
CA ILE A 93 16.14 -2.32 9.41
C ILE A 93 17.31 -1.40 9.76
N GLY A 94 18.20 -1.15 8.80
CA GLY A 94 19.36 -0.28 8.98
C GLY A 94 18.99 1.14 9.37
N ILE A 95 18.01 1.76 8.72
CA ILE A 95 17.58 3.13 9.05
C ILE A 95 16.86 3.20 10.40
N ALA A 96 16.03 2.20 10.73
CA ALA A 96 15.41 2.12 12.06
C ALA A 96 16.46 1.96 13.17
N ALA A 97 17.43 1.08 12.97
CA ALA A 97 18.56 0.89 13.89
C ALA A 97 19.41 2.17 14.04
N TYR A 98 19.63 2.92 12.96
CA TYR A 98 20.36 4.18 13.00
C TYR A 98 19.68 5.21 13.91
N PHE A 99 18.37 5.40 13.80
CA PHE A 99 17.65 6.32 14.68
C PHE A 99 17.67 5.88 16.14
N LYS A 100 17.52 4.57 16.41
CA LYS A 100 17.65 4.02 17.76
C LYS A 100 19.06 4.24 18.32
N TYR A 101 20.10 4.04 17.49
CA TYR A 101 21.48 4.33 17.88
C TYR A 101 21.68 5.79 18.30
N LEU A 102 21.15 6.75 17.53
CA LEU A 102 21.23 8.17 17.89
C LEU A 102 20.53 8.50 19.22
N GLN A 103 19.45 7.79 19.53
CA GLN A 103 18.71 7.93 20.78
C GLN A 103 19.34 7.14 21.94
N LYS A 104 20.41 6.37 21.68
CA LYS A 104 21.03 5.44 22.63
C LYS A 104 20.06 4.37 23.16
N ASP A 105 19.04 4.04 22.36
CA ASP A 105 18.05 2.98 22.64
C ASP A 105 18.63 1.63 22.21
N PHE A 106 19.31 0.97 23.14
CA PHE A 106 19.93 -0.34 22.93
C PHE A 106 19.14 -1.41 23.68
N ALA A 107 18.88 -2.52 22.99
CA ALA A 107 18.35 -3.70 23.64
C ALA A 107 19.42 -4.38 24.52
N ASP A 108 19.00 -5.02 25.58
CA ASP A 108 19.91 -5.87 26.38
C ASP A 108 20.15 -7.24 25.70
N MET A 109 21.07 -8.01 26.27
CA MET A 109 21.45 -9.32 25.74
C MET A 109 20.39 -10.41 25.99
N HIS A 110 19.31 -10.12 26.72
CA HIS A 110 18.23 -11.05 27.05
C HIS A 110 17.02 -10.89 26.13
N VAL A 111 17.04 -9.90 25.23
CA VAL A 111 15.93 -9.69 24.29
C VAL A 111 15.79 -10.91 23.38
N THR A 112 14.56 -11.42 23.28
CA THR A 112 14.23 -12.56 22.42
C THR A 112 13.39 -12.11 21.22
N ALA A 113 13.54 -12.83 20.08
CA ALA A 113 12.73 -12.57 18.91
C ALA A 113 11.25 -12.88 19.21
N GLN A 114 10.36 -11.99 18.82
CA GLN A 114 8.92 -12.14 18.95
C GLN A 114 8.28 -12.32 17.57
N ALA A 115 7.54 -13.42 17.38
CA ALA A 115 6.86 -13.71 16.10
C ALA A 115 5.66 -12.79 15.84
N ARG A 116 5.07 -12.23 16.90
CA ARG A 116 3.95 -11.27 16.83
C ARG A 116 4.25 -10.14 17.80
N TYR A 117 4.38 -8.94 17.27
CA TYR A 117 4.57 -7.71 18.06
C TYR A 117 3.22 -6.97 18.14
N SER A 118 2.80 -6.58 19.35
CA SER A 118 1.63 -5.71 19.52
C SER A 118 2.07 -4.26 19.38
N PHE A 119 1.38 -3.49 18.55
CA PHE A 119 1.59 -2.03 18.45
C PHE A 119 0.66 -1.24 19.40
N SER A 120 -0.09 -1.95 20.24
CA SER A 120 -0.96 -1.33 21.24
C SER A 120 -0.24 -1.28 22.58
N ASP A 121 0.48 -0.22 22.81
CA ASP A 121 0.82 0.33 24.13
C ASP A 121 0.57 1.83 24.10
#